data_1077a1b00778d52ec3a82bb8b1b8ae1f
#
_entry.id   1077a1b00778d52ec3a82bb8b1b8ae1f
#
_cell.length_a   1.000
_cell.length_b   1.000
_cell.length_c   1.000
_cell.angle_alpha   90.00
_cell.angle_beta   90.00
_cell.angle_gamma   90.00
#
_symmetry.space_group_name_H-M   'P 1'
#
loop_
_entity.id
_entity.type
_entity.pdbx_description
1 polymer ?
#
loop_
_entity_poly.entity_id
_entity_poly.type
_entity_poly.pdbx_seq_one_letter_code
_entity_poly.pdbx_strand_id
1 'polypeptide(L)'
;MAEEKRADPTRPQLRVRRVSLDTGRENVVVISRHSRALRPDVFRGFSRVEVRAGSKVVLATLLITDDDALVGPDDIGLSEPAFRRFAEPSGNLVT
;
A
#
# COMPACT_ATOMS: atom_id res chain seq x y z
N MET A 1 -22.37 -3.36 11.89
CA MET A 1 -22.24 -4.78 11.76
C MET A 1 -20.85 -5.19 11.43
N ALA A 2 -20.47 -6.31 11.94
CA ALA A 2 -19.08 -6.78 11.78
C ALA A 2 -18.73 -7.05 10.33
N GLU A 3 -19.66 -7.49 9.54
CA GLU A 3 -19.37 -7.86 8.16
C GLU A 3 -18.96 -6.66 7.32
N GLU A 4 -19.35 -5.47 7.72
CA GLU A 4 -18.94 -4.29 6.96
C GLU A 4 -17.46 -4.02 7.09
N LYS A 5 -16.85 -4.54 8.13
CA LYS A 5 -15.43 -4.35 8.34
C LYS A 5 -14.62 -5.48 7.78
N ARG A 6 -15.27 -6.44 7.21
CA ARG A 6 -14.58 -7.56 6.63
C ARG A 6 -13.81 -7.12 5.41
N ALA A 7 -12.59 -7.59 5.29
CA ALA A 7 -11.78 -7.24 4.16
C ALA A 7 -12.41 -7.79 2.89
N ASP A 8 -12.37 -6.98 1.86
CA ASP A 8 -12.76 -7.41 0.53
C ASP A 8 -11.76 -8.47 0.07
N PRO A 9 -12.20 -9.66 -0.33
CA PRO A 9 -11.26 -10.71 -0.76
C PRO A 9 -10.42 -10.29 -1.97
N THR A 10 -10.88 -9.32 -2.75
CA THR A 10 -10.07 -8.82 -3.87
C THR A 10 -9.10 -7.72 -3.43
N ARG A 11 -9.13 -7.33 -2.17
CA ARG A 11 -8.27 -6.27 -1.64
C ARG A 11 -7.69 -6.73 -0.32
N PRO A 12 -6.64 -7.54 -0.39
CA PRO A 12 -6.06 -8.09 0.83
C PRO A 12 -5.53 -7.00 1.76
N GLN A 13 -5.66 -7.27 3.04
CA GLN A 13 -5.09 -6.42 4.06
C GLN A 13 -3.59 -6.61 4.08
N LEU A 14 -2.84 -5.53 3.97
CA LEU A 14 -1.40 -5.56 3.94
C LEU A 14 -0.84 -4.87 5.17
N ARG A 15 0.27 -5.40 5.67
CA ARG A 15 0.96 -4.85 6.82
C ARG A 15 1.81 -3.66 6.38
N VAL A 16 1.68 -2.54 7.07
CA VAL A 16 2.42 -1.34 6.73
C VAL A 16 3.87 -1.47 7.16
N ARG A 17 4.78 -1.14 6.26
CA ARG A 17 6.21 -1.07 6.52
C ARG A 17 6.69 0.34 6.21
N ARG A 18 7.52 0.87 7.10
CA ARG A 18 8.17 2.16 6.88
C ARG A 18 9.40 1.91 6.01
N VAL A 19 9.40 2.48 4.81
CA VAL A 19 10.50 2.23 3.88
C VAL A 19 11.64 3.22 4.07
N SER A 20 11.41 4.31 4.76
CA SER A 20 12.43 5.32 5.07
C SER A 20 12.97 6.00 3.81
N LEU A 21 12.07 6.23 2.86
CA LEU A 21 12.39 7.00 1.66
C LEU A 21 11.85 8.40 1.81
N ASP A 22 12.75 9.37 1.71
CA ASP A 22 12.35 10.78 1.72
C ASP A 22 12.02 11.18 0.29
N THR A 23 10.74 11.28 0.01
CA THR A 23 10.26 11.62 -1.31
C THR A 23 9.77 13.07 -1.37
N GLY A 24 10.26 13.90 -0.46
CA GLY A 24 9.79 15.27 -0.34
C GLY A 24 8.37 15.30 0.18
N ARG A 25 7.44 15.74 -0.63
CA ARG A 25 6.03 15.78 -0.25
C ARG A 25 5.21 14.69 -0.91
N GLU A 26 5.83 13.89 -1.76
CA GLU A 26 5.11 12.87 -2.50
C GLU A 26 4.80 11.68 -1.62
N ASN A 27 3.58 11.22 -1.68
CA ASN A 27 3.21 9.96 -1.05
C ASN A 27 3.53 8.86 -2.05
N VAL A 28 4.38 7.93 -1.65
CA VAL A 28 4.78 6.80 -2.48
C VAL A 28 4.50 5.52 -1.72
N VAL A 29 3.91 4.58 -2.41
CA VAL A 29 3.60 3.25 -1.90
C VAL A 29 4.42 2.24 -2.71
N VAL A 30 5.05 1.32 -2.02
CA VAL A 30 5.86 0.27 -2.64
C VAL A 30 5.25 -1.08 -2.30
N ILE A 31 5.00 -1.92 -3.28
CA ILE A 31 4.61 -3.30 -3.04
C ILE A 31 5.55 -4.24 -3.75
N SER A 32 5.63 -5.47 -3.22
CA SER A 32 6.42 -6.51 -3.84
C SER A 32 5.78 -6.94 -5.16
N ARG A 33 6.62 -7.30 -6.13
CA ARG A 33 6.12 -7.93 -7.35
C ARG A 33 5.31 -9.19 -7.04
N HIS A 34 5.56 -9.81 -5.90
CA HIS A 34 4.87 -11.04 -5.49
C HIS A 34 3.68 -10.77 -4.57
N SER A 35 3.30 -9.51 -4.42
CA SER A 35 2.19 -9.14 -3.52
C SER A 35 0.87 -9.70 -4.02
N ARG A 36 0.07 -10.15 -3.08
CA ARG A 36 -1.30 -10.59 -3.38
C ARG A 36 -2.17 -9.43 -3.87
N ALA A 37 -1.78 -8.21 -3.56
CA ALA A 37 -2.51 -7.03 -3.99
C ALA A 37 -2.18 -6.62 -5.42
N LEU A 38 -1.13 -7.17 -6.00
CA LEU A 38 -0.71 -6.78 -7.34
C LEU A 38 -1.63 -7.42 -8.38
N ARG A 39 -2.20 -6.58 -9.22
CA ARG A 39 -3.09 -6.99 -10.28
C ARG A 39 -2.55 -6.43 -11.58
N PRO A 40 -1.81 -7.24 -12.35
CA PRO A 40 -1.08 -6.71 -13.51
C PRO A 40 -1.97 -6.05 -14.56
N ASP A 41 -3.24 -6.44 -14.60
CA ASP A 41 -4.18 -5.82 -15.53
C ASP A 41 -4.64 -4.45 -15.04
N VAL A 42 -4.40 -4.11 -13.79
CA VAL A 42 -4.83 -2.85 -13.19
C VAL A 42 -3.64 -1.95 -12.87
N PHE A 43 -2.60 -2.54 -12.22
CA PHE A 43 -1.43 -1.77 -11.79
C PHE A 43 -0.37 -1.82 -12.87
N ARG A 44 -0.07 -0.65 -13.40
CA ARG A 44 0.99 -0.52 -14.40
C ARG A 44 1.91 0.57 -13.92
N GLY A 45 3.09 0.32 -13.60
CA GLY A 45 4.04 1.22 -13.01
C GLY A 45 3.59 2.69 -12.96
N PHE A 46 3.86 3.36 -11.87
CA PHE A 46 3.48 4.76 -11.64
C PHE A 46 1.97 5.00 -11.57
N SER A 47 1.21 3.94 -11.31
CA SER A 47 -0.24 4.10 -11.11
C SER A 47 -0.51 4.91 -9.85
N ARG A 48 -1.62 5.66 -9.87
CA ARG A 48 -2.10 6.33 -8.67
C ARG A 48 -3.03 5.38 -7.93
N VAL A 49 -2.80 5.27 -6.64
CA VAL A 49 -3.56 4.33 -5.81
C VAL A 49 -3.94 5.01 -4.51
N GLU A 50 -4.85 4.39 -3.78
CA GLU A 50 -5.22 4.81 -2.44
C GLU A 50 -4.85 3.71 -1.47
N VAL A 51 -4.33 4.10 -0.32
CA VAL A 51 -4.12 3.20 0.80
C VAL A 51 -5.21 3.51 1.81
N ARG A 52 -5.97 2.50 2.19
CA ARG A 52 -7.13 2.70 3.05
C ARG A 52 -7.06 1.84 4.30
N ALA A 53 -7.49 2.41 5.41
CA ALA A 53 -7.69 1.69 6.66
C ALA A 53 -8.85 2.35 7.38
N GLY A 54 -10.00 1.67 7.43
CA GLY A 54 -11.20 2.28 7.98
C GLY A 54 -11.59 3.50 7.16
N SER A 55 -11.69 4.64 7.80
CA SER A 55 -12.01 5.88 7.11
C SER A 55 -10.78 6.65 6.65
N LYS A 56 -9.59 6.16 6.98
CA LYS A 56 -8.36 6.83 6.61
C LYS A 56 -7.97 6.48 5.19
N VAL A 57 -7.59 7.48 4.40
CA VAL A 57 -7.24 7.30 3.00
C VAL A 57 -6.02 8.17 2.68
N VAL A 58 -5.03 7.58 2.04
CA VAL A 58 -3.87 8.33 1.53
C VAL A 58 -3.72 8.01 0.05
N LEU A 59 -3.70 9.06 -0.76
CA LEU A 59 -3.49 8.92 -2.19
C LEU A 59 -2.00 8.93 -2.47
N ALA A 60 -1.54 7.99 -3.30
CA ALA A 60 -0.11 7.80 -3.49
C ALA A 60 0.20 7.29 -4.89
N THR A 61 1.47 7.38 -5.24
CA THR A 61 2.00 6.78 -6.47
C THR A 61 2.51 5.38 -6.12
N LEU A 62 2.15 4.41 -6.92
CA LEU A 62 2.53 3.03 -6.70
C LEU A 62 3.84 2.70 -7.41
N LEU A 63 4.77 2.11 -6.67
CA LEU A 63 5.98 1.53 -7.21
C LEU A 63 6.02 0.05 -6.86
N ILE A 64 6.64 -0.75 -7.71
CA ILE A 64 6.74 -2.18 -7.51
C ILE A 64 8.22 -2.53 -7.34
N THR A 65 8.53 -3.34 -6.33
CA THR A 65 9.89 -3.77 -6.08
C THR A 65 10.02 -5.28 -6.25
N ASP A 66 11.19 -5.71 -6.72
CA ASP A 66 11.54 -7.12 -6.74
C ASP A 66 12.17 -7.58 -5.44
N ASP A 67 12.45 -6.65 -4.52
CA ASP A 67 13.20 -6.95 -3.31
C ASP A 67 12.22 -7.22 -2.17
N ASP A 68 11.93 -8.52 -1.94
CA ASP A 68 11.01 -8.91 -0.88
C ASP A 68 11.58 -8.68 0.52
N ALA A 69 12.89 -8.44 0.63
CA ALA A 69 13.48 -8.06 1.91
C ALA A 69 13.11 -6.62 2.26
N LEU A 70 12.91 -5.78 1.26
CA LEU A 70 12.48 -4.41 1.49
C LEU A 70 10.99 -4.36 1.82
N VAL A 71 10.18 -4.98 0.98
CA VAL A 71 8.74 -5.06 1.17
C VAL A 71 8.30 -6.45 0.73
N GLY A 72 7.81 -7.23 1.66
CA GLY A 72 7.41 -8.60 1.37
C GLY A 72 6.03 -8.69 0.72
N PRO A 73 5.62 -9.91 0.34
CA PRO A 73 4.35 -10.10 -0.36
C PRO A 73 3.12 -9.71 0.44
N ASP A 74 3.23 -9.70 1.76
CA ASP A 74 2.11 -9.35 2.63
C ASP A 74 2.22 -7.94 3.18
N ASP A 75 3.17 -7.17 2.66
CA ASP A 75 3.47 -5.84 3.18
C ASP A 75 3.13 -4.77 2.16
N ILE A 76 2.94 -3.56 2.68
CA ILE A 76 2.83 -2.37 1.87
C ILE A 76 3.82 -1.35 2.42
N GLY A 77 4.78 -0.96 1.60
CA GLY A 77 5.80 -0.01 2.02
C GLY A 77 5.32 1.41 1.80
N LEU A 78 5.52 2.27 2.77
CA LEU A 78 5.14 3.67 2.65
C LEU A 78 6.38 4.54 2.78
N SER A 79 6.50 5.52 1.88
CA SER A 79 7.53 6.54 2.00
C SER A 79 7.31 7.33 3.28
N GLU A 80 8.32 8.11 3.69
CA GLU A 80 8.21 8.85 4.96
C GLU A 80 6.96 9.74 5.02
N PRO A 81 6.68 10.55 4.01
CA PRO A 81 5.46 11.38 4.08
C PRO A 81 4.20 10.54 4.16
N ALA A 82 4.13 9.47 3.37
CA ALA A 82 2.94 8.61 3.37
C ALA A 82 2.79 7.89 4.70
N PHE A 83 3.89 7.40 5.25
CA PHE A 83 3.87 6.70 6.52
C PHE A 83 3.33 7.58 7.64
N ARG A 84 3.80 8.82 7.69
CA ARG A 84 3.35 9.75 8.72
C ARG A 84 1.88 10.14 8.54
N ARG A 85 1.45 10.29 7.31
CA ARG A 85 0.06 10.68 7.04
C ARG A 85 -0.90 9.55 7.28
N PHE A 86 -0.51 8.34 6.93
CA PHE A 86 -1.40 7.18 7.06
C PHE A 86 -1.52 6.76 8.52
N ALA A 87 -0.39 6.56 9.21
CA ALA A 87 -0.32 6.28 10.64
C ALA A 87 -1.22 5.12 11.08
N GLU A 88 -1.27 4.06 10.27
CA GLU A 88 -2.03 2.85 10.57
C GLU A 88 -1.11 1.65 10.39
N PRO A 89 -1.34 0.56 11.15
CA PRO A 89 -0.45 -0.61 11.05
C PRO A 89 -0.70 -1.46 9.81
N SER A 90 -1.85 -1.33 9.19
CA SER A 90 -2.18 -2.11 8.00
C SER A 90 -3.20 -1.37 7.17
N GLY A 91 -3.35 -1.79 5.93
CA GLY A 91 -4.32 -1.16 5.06
C GLY A 91 -4.53 -1.95 3.79
N ASN A 92 -5.48 -1.49 2.99
CA ASN A 92 -5.79 -2.04 1.69
C ASN A 92 -5.32 -1.10 0.60
N LEU A 93 -4.95 -1.70 -0.52
CA LEU A 93 -4.55 -0.95 -1.70
C LEU A 93 -5.72 -0.90 -2.67
N VAL A 94 -6.08 0.30 -3.11
CA VAL A 94 -7.23 0.53 -3.99
C VAL A 94 -6.80 1.40 -5.15
N THR A 95 -7.15 1.01 -6.36
CA THR A 95 -6.86 1.83 -7.53
C THR A 95 -7.89 2.91 -7.74
#